data_447f749732848350d5d63cf25f27a450
#
_entry.id   447f749732848350d5d63cf25f27a450
#
_cell.length_a   1.000
_cell.length_b   1.000
_cell.length_c   1.000
_cell.angle_alpha   90.00
_cell.angle_beta   90.00
_cell.angle_gamma   90.00
#
_symmetry.space_group_name_H-M   'P 1'
#
loop_
_entity.id
_entity.type
_entity.pdbx_description
1 polymer ?
#
loop_
_entity_poly.entity_id
_entity_poly.type
_entity_poly.pdbx_seq_one_letter_code
_entity_poly.pdbx_strand_id
1 'polypeptide(L)'
;YDTMTVYDNLAFPLRNRKVREEEIKEKVQEIAEMLELSTTLNNRASGLTADGKQKISLGRGLVRSDVNAIMFDEPLTVIDPHLKWILRSKLKELHQKINRTMIYVTHDQTEALTFADQVVVMHEGQIVQTGTPVELFEKPKHTFVGYFIGSPGMNVLPCKINNGNVTLNGKKIETHKNIKKNSFTKTEIGIR
;
A
#
# COMPACT_ATOMS: atom_id res chain seq x y z
N TYR A 1 -11.70 19.46 7.31
CA TYR A 1 -12.75 20.49 7.45
C TYR A 1 -12.29 21.77 6.77
N ASP A 2 -12.98 22.16 5.71
CA ASP A 2 -12.57 23.26 4.80
C ASP A 2 -12.58 24.65 5.48
N THR A 3 -13.41 24.83 6.49
CA THR A 3 -13.52 26.10 7.24
C THR A 3 -12.41 26.31 8.29
N MET A 4 -11.73 25.22 8.68
CA MET A 4 -10.64 25.26 9.64
C MET A 4 -9.30 25.55 8.96
N THR A 5 -8.34 26.05 9.72
CA THR A 5 -6.94 26.11 9.28
C THR A 5 -6.33 24.71 9.13
N VAL A 6 -5.19 24.59 8.47
CA VAL A 6 -4.42 23.34 8.44
C VAL A 6 -4.06 22.91 9.85
N TYR A 7 -3.57 23.84 10.68
CA TYR A 7 -3.25 23.60 12.08
C TYR A 7 -4.44 23.04 12.84
N ASP A 8 -5.61 23.70 12.76
CA ASP A 8 -6.80 23.26 13.49
C ASP A 8 -7.31 21.92 13.02
N ASN A 9 -7.20 21.61 11.74
CA ASN A 9 -7.53 20.29 11.21
C ASN A 9 -6.65 19.19 11.82
N LEU A 10 -5.34 19.43 11.92
CA LEU A 10 -4.40 18.49 12.53
C LEU A 10 -4.58 18.39 14.03
N ALA A 11 -4.85 19.51 14.71
CA ALA A 11 -5.07 19.58 16.16
C ALA A 11 -6.41 18.97 16.62
N PHE A 12 -7.42 18.99 15.75
CA PHE A 12 -8.79 18.59 16.07
C PHE A 12 -8.92 17.20 16.75
N PRO A 13 -8.29 16.12 16.25
CA PRO A 13 -8.37 14.81 16.90
C PRO A 13 -7.81 14.81 18.33
N LEU A 14 -6.79 15.61 18.60
CA LEU A 14 -6.12 15.69 19.89
C LEU A 14 -6.92 16.55 20.88
N ARG A 15 -7.46 17.69 20.42
CA ARG A 15 -8.36 18.55 21.22
C ARG A 15 -9.60 17.82 21.70
N ASN A 16 -10.20 17.00 20.84
CA ASN A 16 -11.36 16.16 21.21
C ASN A 16 -11.03 15.15 22.32
N ARG A 17 -9.74 14.84 22.51
CA ARG A 17 -9.24 13.99 23.59
C ARG A 17 -8.71 14.75 24.79
N LYS A 18 -8.88 16.07 24.79
CA LYS A 18 -8.43 16.94 25.87
C LYS A 18 -6.92 16.85 26.12
N VAL A 19 -6.13 16.60 25.06
CA VAL A 19 -4.67 16.68 25.13
C VAL A 19 -4.27 18.14 25.38
N ARG A 20 -3.18 18.36 26.12
CA ARG A 20 -2.70 19.71 26.44
C ARG A 20 -2.22 20.44 25.17
N GLU A 21 -2.47 21.74 25.08
CA GLU A 21 -2.14 22.54 23.88
C GLU A 21 -0.62 22.55 23.56
N GLU A 22 0.24 22.48 24.57
CA GLU A 22 1.69 22.37 24.35
C GLU A 22 2.04 21.10 23.59
N GLU A 23 1.50 19.97 24.01
CA GLU A 23 1.70 18.66 23.38
C GLU A 23 1.06 18.60 21.98
N ILE A 24 -0.10 19.23 21.81
CA ILE A 24 -0.76 19.37 20.51
C ILE A 24 0.14 20.14 19.54
N LYS A 25 0.73 21.25 19.98
CA LYS A 25 1.60 22.08 19.16
C LYS A 25 2.82 21.31 18.68
N GLU A 26 3.47 20.54 19.56
CA GLU A 26 4.62 19.70 19.21
C GLU A 26 4.24 18.64 18.18
N LYS A 27 3.15 17.90 18.43
CA LYS A 27 2.68 16.85 17.51
C LYS A 27 2.25 17.38 16.14
N VAL A 28 1.52 18.50 16.13
CA VAL A 28 1.10 19.13 14.86
C VAL A 28 2.31 19.61 14.08
N GLN A 29 3.32 20.19 14.74
CA GLN A 29 4.53 20.62 14.06
C GLN A 29 5.30 19.44 13.45
N GLU A 30 5.50 18.35 14.21
CA GLU A 30 6.14 17.12 13.75
C GLU A 30 5.46 16.56 12.48
N ILE A 31 4.13 16.44 12.50
CA ILE A 31 3.37 15.91 11.38
C ILE A 31 3.32 16.89 10.20
N ALA A 32 3.24 18.19 10.47
CA ALA A 32 3.27 19.20 9.42
C ALA A 32 4.61 19.23 8.66
N GLU A 33 5.73 19.06 9.37
CA GLU A 33 7.06 18.94 8.74
C GLU A 33 7.16 17.68 7.89
N MET A 34 6.68 16.55 8.42
CA MET A 34 6.66 15.28 7.69
C MET A 34 5.89 15.37 6.37
N LEU A 35 4.73 16.05 6.39
CA LEU A 35 3.81 16.16 5.27
C LEU A 35 4.05 17.40 4.38
N GLU A 36 5.08 18.20 4.69
CA GLU A 36 5.40 19.45 3.99
C GLU A 36 4.23 20.47 4.03
N LEU A 37 3.59 20.57 5.19
CA LEU A 37 2.49 21.49 5.46
C LEU A 37 2.89 22.69 6.33
N SER A 38 4.15 22.76 6.79
CA SER A 38 4.61 23.76 7.78
C SER A 38 4.36 25.20 7.34
N THR A 39 4.55 25.51 6.05
CA THR A 39 4.34 26.86 5.51
C THR A 39 2.87 27.24 5.34
N THR A 40 1.97 26.26 5.41
CA THR A 40 0.52 26.45 5.18
C THR A 40 -0.32 26.27 6.43
N LEU A 41 0.29 26.04 7.61
CA LEU A 41 -0.42 25.76 8.86
C LEU A 41 -1.52 26.78 9.20
N ASN A 42 -1.30 28.05 8.90
CA ASN A 42 -2.25 29.14 9.18
C ASN A 42 -3.28 29.36 8.06
N ASN A 43 -3.14 28.67 6.92
CA ASN A 43 -4.06 28.81 5.80
C ASN A 43 -5.31 27.98 6.05
N ARG A 44 -6.47 28.45 5.55
CA ARG A 44 -7.70 27.66 5.55
C ARG A 44 -7.58 26.49 4.57
N ALA A 45 -8.07 25.32 4.97
CA ALA A 45 -8.05 24.12 4.14
C ALA A 45 -8.84 24.27 2.83
N SER A 46 -9.85 25.16 2.78
CA SER A 46 -10.60 25.46 1.57
C SER A 46 -9.74 25.99 0.42
N GLY A 47 -8.67 26.73 0.74
CA GLY A 47 -7.75 27.33 -0.24
C GLY A 47 -6.65 26.37 -0.74
N LEU A 48 -6.59 25.14 -0.25
CA LEU A 48 -5.56 24.18 -0.64
C LEU A 48 -5.95 23.36 -1.86
N THR A 49 -4.93 22.87 -2.56
CA THR A 49 -5.06 21.88 -3.62
C THR A 49 -5.58 20.54 -3.09
N ALA A 50 -6.00 19.63 -3.98
CA ALA A 50 -6.43 18.29 -3.61
C ALA A 50 -5.31 17.52 -2.88
N ASP A 51 -4.05 17.66 -3.31
CA ASP A 51 -2.86 17.13 -2.63
C ASP A 51 -2.74 17.66 -1.19
N GLY A 52 -2.85 18.96 -0.97
CA GLY A 52 -2.80 19.56 0.36
C GLY A 52 -3.93 19.06 1.27
N LYS A 53 -5.14 18.89 0.75
CA LYS A 53 -6.28 18.32 1.49
C LYS A 53 -6.06 16.84 1.84
N GLN A 54 -5.46 16.07 0.94
CA GLN A 54 -5.10 14.67 1.19
C GLN A 54 -4.04 14.56 2.29
N LYS A 55 -3.00 15.41 2.25
CA LYS A 55 -1.99 15.49 3.31
C LYS A 55 -2.60 15.81 4.68
N ILE A 56 -3.57 16.73 4.74
CA ILE A 56 -4.31 17.02 5.99
C ILE A 56 -5.06 15.78 6.47
N SER A 57 -5.75 15.06 5.58
CA SER A 57 -6.48 13.84 5.92
C SER A 57 -5.54 12.78 6.52
N LEU A 58 -4.40 12.57 5.87
CA LEU A 58 -3.34 11.68 6.34
C LEU A 58 -2.81 12.12 7.73
N GLY A 59 -2.51 13.41 7.88
CA GLY A 59 -1.98 13.97 9.12
C GLY A 59 -2.94 13.84 10.31
N ARG A 60 -4.23 13.98 10.10
CA ARG A 60 -5.26 13.78 11.13
C ARG A 60 -5.26 12.36 11.72
N GLY A 61 -4.90 11.36 10.93
CA GLY A 61 -4.69 10.00 11.42
C GLY A 61 -3.38 9.85 12.19
N LEU A 62 -2.31 10.45 11.67
CA LEU A 62 -0.95 10.29 12.18
C LEU A 62 -0.69 11.04 13.50
N VAL A 63 -1.35 12.16 13.77
CA VAL A 63 -1.17 12.92 15.03
C VAL A 63 -1.58 12.12 16.26
N ARG A 64 -2.37 11.04 16.07
CA ARG A 64 -2.90 10.24 17.18
C ARG A 64 -1.89 9.20 17.65
N SER A 65 -1.46 9.34 18.91
CA SER A 65 -0.58 8.37 19.58
C SER A 65 -1.33 7.36 20.46
N ASP A 66 -2.66 7.52 20.62
CA ASP A 66 -3.52 6.75 21.52
C ASP A 66 -4.25 5.57 20.83
N VAL A 67 -3.93 5.27 19.57
CA VAL A 67 -4.61 4.22 18.79
C VAL A 67 -3.78 2.94 18.70
N ASN A 68 -4.43 1.78 18.67
CA ASN A 68 -3.80 0.49 18.50
C ASN A 68 -3.51 0.17 17.02
N ALA A 69 -4.30 0.73 16.12
CA ALA A 69 -4.12 0.58 14.68
C ALA A 69 -4.47 1.86 13.94
N ILE A 70 -3.79 2.10 12.82
CA ILE A 70 -4.08 3.19 11.88
C ILE A 70 -4.50 2.55 10.56
N MET A 71 -5.62 3.02 10.00
CA MET A 71 -6.15 2.53 8.74
C MET A 71 -6.06 3.64 7.68
N PHE A 72 -5.44 3.31 6.57
CA PHE A 72 -5.33 4.19 5.40
C PHE A 72 -6.09 3.58 4.23
N ASP A 73 -6.96 4.37 3.63
CA ASP A 73 -7.69 4.00 2.42
C ASP A 73 -7.25 4.93 1.28
N GLU A 74 -6.47 4.39 0.36
CA GLU A 74 -5.91 5.09 -0.81
C GLU A 74 -5.23 6.43 -0.46
N PRO A 75 -4.33 6.49 0.55
CA PRO A 75 -3.89 7.77 1.14
C PRO A 75 -3.00 8.60 0.23
N LEU A 76 -2.45 8.04 -0.85
CA LEU A 76 -1.53 8.73 -1.74
C LEU A 76 -2.06 8.89 -3.17
N THR A 77 -3.34 8.58 -3.44
CA THR A 77 -3.90 8.50 -4.81
C THR A 77 -3.78 9.82 -5.57
N VAL A 78 -4.08 10.95 -4.94
CA VAL A 78 -4.05 12.28 -5.58
C VAL A 78 -2.74 13.05 -5.38
N ILE A 79 -1.75 12.43 -4.75
CA ILE A 79 -0.45 13.04 -4.45
C ILE A 79 0.46 12.95 -5.68
N ASP A 80 1.24 14.00 -5.91
CA ASP A 80 2.24 14.04 -6.98
C ASP A 80 3.20 12.83 -6.91
N PRO A 81 3.53 12.17 -8.03
CA PRO A 81 4.38 10.98 -8.06
C PRO A 81 5.74 11.15 -7.38
N HIS A 82 6.35 12.33 -7.50
CA HIS A 82 7.62 12.63 -6.83
C HIS A 82 7.46 12.64 -5.31
N LEU A 83 6.40 13.26 -4.81
CA LEU A 83 6.08 13.31 -3.38
C LEU A 83 5.62 11.96 -2.83
N LYS A 84 4.97 11.12 -3.63
CA LYS A 84 4.59 9.76 -3.21
C LYS A 84 5.77 8.97 -2.68
N TRP A 85 6.90 9.04 -3.37
CA TRP A 85 8.11 8.31 -2.95
C TRP A 85 8.63 8.81 -1.59
N ILE A 86 8.70 10.14 -1.41
CA ILE A 86 9.13 10.76 -0.15
C ILE A 86 8.20 10.39 1.00
N LEU A 87 6.88 10.52 0.77
CA LEU A 87 5.87 10.22 1.80
C LEU A 87 5.87 8.73 2.19
N ARG A 88 6.03 7.82 1.24
CA ARG A 88 6.16 6.39 1.53
C ARG A 88 7.35 6.10 2.45
N SER A 89 8.51 6.68 2.15
CA SER A 89 9.70 6.52 2.99
C SER A 89 9.46 7.06 4.40
N LYS A 90 8.88 8.25 4.52
CA LYS A 90 8.55 8.88 5.81
C LYS A 90 7.50 8.08 6.61
N LEU A 91 6.47 7.55 5.94
CA LEU A 91 5.47 6.68 6.58
C LEU A 91 6.10 5.38 7.09
N LYS A 92 7.04 4.80 6.34
CA LYS A 92 7.77 3.60 6.77
C LYS A 92 8.65 3.87 7.98
N GLU A 93 9.39 4.99 7.99
CA GLU A 93 10.18 5.42 9.14
C GLU A 93 9.29 5.67 10.37
N LEU A 94 8.13 6.31 10.17
CA LEU A 94 7.17 6.52 11.24
C LEU A 94 6.64 5.20 11.79
N HIS A 95 6.26 4.26 10.92
CA HIS A 95 5.81 2.93 11.33
C HIS A 95 6.84 2.23 12.23
N GLN A 96 8.12 2.27 11.84
CA GLN A 96 9.22 1.70 12.64
C GLN A 96 9.37 2.37 14.01
N LYS A 97 9.17 3.71 14.08
CA LYS A 97 9.27 4.47 15.34
C LYS A 97 8.11 4.21 16.29
N ILE A 98 6.89 4.20 15.79
CA ILE A 98 5.69 4.10 16.65
C ILE A 98 5.27 2.67 16.95
N ASN A 99 5.82 1.67 16.25
CA ASN A 99 5.56 0.23 16.41
C ASN A 99 4.07 -0.12 16.57
N ARG A 100 3.23 0.40 15.69
CA ARG A 100 1.78 0.19 15.68
C ARG A 100 1.34 -0.51 14.42
N THR A 101 0.25 -1.26 14.52
CA THR A 101 -0.35 -1.88 13.34
C THR A 101 -0.86 -0.82 12.37
N MET A 102 -0.42 -0.90 11.12
CA MET A 102 -0.93 -0.06 10.04
C MET A 102 -1.60 -0.95 9.00
N ILE A 103 -2.84 -0.64 8.65
CA ILE A 103 -3.58 -1.27 7.58
C ILE A 103 -3.64 -0.27 6.43
N TYR A 104 -3.05 -0.64 5.30
CA TYR A 104 -2.90 0.24 4.14
C TYR A 104 -3.61 -0.37 2.94
N VAL A 105 -4.70 0.24 2.50
CA VAL A 105 -5.44 -0.17 1.31
C VAL A 105 -4.97 0.66 0.12
N THR A 106 -4.56 0.00 -0.95
CA THR A 106 -4.12 0.64 -2.18
C THR A 106 -4.31 -0.28 -3.38
N HIS A 107 -4.49 0.31 -4.56
CA HIS A 107 -4.41 -0.39 -5.85
C HIS A 107 -3.02 -0.29 -6.50
N ASP A 108 -2.10 0.48 -5.91
CA ASP A 108 -0.72 0.61 -6.39
C ASP A 108 0.15 -0.51 -5.79
N GLN A 109 0.52 -1.47 -6.65
CA GLN A 109 1.38 -2.59 -6.24
C GLN A 109 2.74 -2.10 -5.70
N THR A 110 3.28 -0.99 -6.22
CA THR A 110 4.57 -0.46 -5.77
C THR A 110 4.47 0.02 -4.32
N GLU A 111 3.34 0.64 -3.96
CA GLU A 111 3.07 1.03 -2.57
C GLU A 111 3.01 -0.21 -1.68
N ALA A 112 2.19 -1.21 -2.05
CA ALA A 112 2.03 -2.43 -1.27
C ALA A 112 3.35 -3.19 -1.08
N LEU A 113 4.15 -3.36 -2.16
CA LEU A 113 5.38 -4.16 -2.10
C LEU A 113 6.55 -3.47 -1.40
N THR A 114 6.55 -2.14 -1.34
CA THR A 114 7.65 -1.38 -0.71
C THR A 114 7.38 -0.99 0.74
N PHE A 115 6.12 -0.87 1.12
CA PHE A 115 5.70 -0.41 2.44
C PHE A 115 5.39 -1.55 3.41
N ALA A 116 4.67 -2.58 2.97
CA ALA A 116 4.06 -3.57 3.84
C ALA A 116 5.02 -4.71 4.26
N ASP A 117 4.88 -5.18 5.50
CA ASP A 117 5.49 -6.43 5.97
C ASP A 117 4.71 -7.65 5.46
N GLN A 118 3.37 -7.51 5.38
CA GLN A 118 2.44 -8.51 4.87
C GLN A 118 1.48 -7.85 3.89
N VAL A 119 1.26 -8.50 2.76
CA VAL A 119 0.33 -8.04 1.72
C VAL A 119 -0.81 -9.04 1.58
N VAL A 120 -2.03 -8.54 1.58
CA VAL A 120 -3.25 -9.31 1.30
C VAL A 120 -3.73 -8.91 -0.10
N VAL A 121 -3.67 -9.83 -1.05
CA VAL A 121 -4.17 -9.60 -2.41
C VAL A 121 -5.62 -10.04 -2.49
N MET A 122 -6.48 -9.10 -2.89
CA MET A 122 -7.91 -9.33 -3.08
C MET A 122 -8.27 -9.29 -4.57
N HIS A 123 -9.15 -10.17 -4.98
CA HIS A 123 -9.70 -10.23 -6.34
C HIS A 123 -11.16 -10.67 -6.28
N GLU A 124 -12.05 -9.95 -6.96
CA GLU A 124 -13.50 -10.21 -6.97
C GLU A 124 -14.11 -10.39 -5.56
N GLY A 125 -13.68 -9.55 -4.61
CA GLY A 125 -14.18 -9.57 -3.22
C GLY A 125 -13.62 -10.70 -2.36
N GLN A 126 -12.68 -11.51 -2.88
CA GLN A 126 -12.08 -12.63 -2.15
C GLN A 126 -10.58 -12.41 -1.93
N ILE A 127 -10.07 -12.92 -0.81
CA ILE A 127 -8.63 -12.98 -0.58
C ILE A 127 -8.06 -14.14 -1.39
N VAL A 128 -7.21 -13.83 -2.38
CA VAL A 128 -6.59 -14.83 -3.25
C VAL A 128 -5.22 -15.28 -2.77
N GLN A 129 -4.49 -14.41 -2.09
CA GLN A 129 -3.21 -14.76 -1.46
C GLN A 129 -2.84 -13.74 -0.37
N THR A 130 -2.23 -14.23 0.70
CA THR A 130 -1.56 -13.43 1.73
C THR A 130 -0.11 -13.89 1.82
N GLY A 131 0.83 -12.96 2.00
CA GLY A 131 2.24 -13.25 2.15
C GLY A 131 3.11 -12.01 2.19
N THR A 132 4.40 -12.20 2.39
CA THR A 132 5.37 -11.11 2.25
C THR A 132 5.46 -10.65 0.79
N PRO A 133 5.92 -9.41 0.51
CA PRO A 133 6.16 -8.94 -0.85
C PRO A 133 6.97 -9.94 -1.71
N VAL A 134 8.03 -10.52 -1.13
CA VAL A 134 8.89 -11.49 -1.81
C VAL A 134 8.12 -12.79 -2.15
N GLU A 135 7.33 -13.31 -1.21
CA GLU A 135 6.54 -14.52 -1.45
C GLU A 135 5.49 -14.33 -2.55
N LEU A 136 4.83 -13.17 -2.57
CA LEU A 136 3.85 -12.86 -3.61
C LEU A 136 4.50 -12.75 -5.00
N PHE A 137 5.70 -12.21 -5.05
CA PHE A 137 6.46 -12.08 -6.30
C PHE A 137 7.02 -13.43 -6.77
N GLU A 138 7.72 -14.17 -5.91
CA GLU A 138 8.43 -15.40 -6.30
C GLU A 138 7.53 -16.63 -6.37
N LYS A 139 6.46 -16.67 -5.53
CA LYS A 139 5.60 -17.86 -5.35
C LYS A 139 4.12 -17.50 -5.46
N PRO A 140 3.67 -16.89 -6.58
CA PRO A 140 2.26 -16.61 -6.76
C PRO A 140 1.45 -17.90 -6.76
N LYS A 141 0.38 -17.94 -5.94
CA LYS A 141 -0.53 -19.10 -5.83
C LYS A 141 -1.75 -18.98 -6.72
N HIS A 142 -1.96 -17.81 -7.32
CA HIS A 142 -3.07 -17.51 -8.19
C HIS A 142 -2.56 -16.76 -9.44
N THR A 143 -3.13 -17.03 -10.62
CA THR A 143 -2.72 -16.39 -11.89
C THR A 143 -2.85 -14.88 -11.82
N PHE A 144 -3.92 -14.38 -11.18
CA PHE A 144 -4.10 -12.95 -10.95
C PHE A 144 -2.94 -12.35 -10.13
N VAL A 145 -2.49 -13.02 -9.07
CA VAL A 145 -1.35 -12.55 -8.25
C VAL A 145 -0.08 -12.48 -9.10
N GLY A 146 0.20 -13.52 -9.88
CA GLY A 146 1.35 -13.54 -10.78
C GLY A 146 1.33 -12.42 -11.82
N TYR A 147 0.15 -12.14 -12.38
CA TYR A 147 -0.04 -11.06 -13.34
C TYR A 147 0.01 -9.67 -12.68
N PHE A 148 -0.68 -9.50 -11.55
CA PHE A 148 -0.83 -8.21 -10.87
C PHE A 148 0.43 -7.78 -10.14
N ILE A 149 1.15 -8.71 -9.51
CA ILE A 149 2.35 -8.42 -8.72
C ILE A 149 3.60 -8.45 -9.61
N GLY A 150 4.26 -7.31 -9.75
CA GLY A 150 5.48 -7.12 -10.54
C GLY A 150 5.29 -6.18 -11.72
N SER A 151 6.37 -5.49 -12.11
CA SER A 151 6.40 -4.61 -13.28
C SER A 151 7.66 -4.92 -14.10
N PRO A 152 7.52 -5.65 -15.23
CA PRO A 152 6.28 -6.22 -15.78
C PRO A 152 5.72 -7.37 -14.95
N GLY A 153 4.41 -7.63 -15.09
CA GLY A 153 3.74 -8.80 -14.50
C GLY A 153 4.21 -10.11 -15.12
N MET A 154 3.85 -11.23 -14.52
CA MET A 154 4.18 -12.56 -15.01
C MET A 154 3.48 -12.83 -16.35
N ASN A 155 4.22 -13.36 -17.34
CA ASN A 155 3.63 -13.86 -18.58
C ASN A 155 2.92 -15.17 -18.29
N VAL A 156 1.61 -15.26 -18.57
CA VAL A 156 0.81 -16.47 -18.43
C VAL A 156 0.51 -17.01 -19.80
N LEU A 157 1.05 -18.18 -20.13
CA LEU A 157 0.99 -18.77 -21.46
C LEU A 157 0.30 -20.14 -21.44
N PRO A 158 -0.59 -20.43 -22.40
CA PRO A 158 -1.20 -21.75 -22.50
C PRO A 158 -0.15 -22.82 -22.81
N CYS A 159 -0.18 -23.93 -22.08
CA CYS A 159 0.75 -25.04 -22.25
C CYS A 159 0.03 -26.38 -22.26
N LYS A 160 0.74 -27.45 -22.68
CA LYS A 160 0.25 -28.84 -22.60
C LYS A 160 1.14 -29.64 -21.65
N ILE A 161 0.53 -30.47 -20.83
CA ILE A 161 1.25 -31.39 -19.95
C ILE A 161 1.02 -32.81 -20.44
N ASN A 162 2.09 -33.48 -20.87
CA ASN A 162 2.10 -34.89 -21.32
C ASN A 162 3.13 -35.68 -20.50
N ASN A 163 2.67 -36.68 -19.74
CA ASN A 163 3.52 -37.55 -18.94
C ASN A 163 4.52 -36.78 -18.02
N GLY A 164 4.06 -35.72 -17.39
CA GLY A 164 4.90 -34.90 -16.51
C GLY A 164 5.80 -33.88 -17.23
N ASN A 165 5.83 -33.87 -18.55
CA ASN A 165 6.58 -32.90 -19.35
C ASN A 165 5.65 -31.75 -19.80
N VAL A 166 6.10 -30.52 -19.58
CA VAL A 166 5.42 -29.32 -20.06
C VAL A 166 5.90 -28.99 -21.48
N THR A 167 4.95 -28.73 -22.37
CA THR A 167 5.27 -28.28 -23.73
C THR A 167 4.57 -26.97 -24.05
N LEU A 168 5.33 -26.00 -24.56
CA LEU A 168 4.86 -24.70 -25.01
C LEU A 168 5.13 -24.60 -26.53
N ASN A 169 4.09 -24.41 -27.33
CA ASN A 169 4.21 -24.36 -28.79
C ASN A 169 5.03 -25.53 -29.39
N GLY A 170 4.84 -26.73 -28.86
CA GLY A 170 5.54 -27.96 -29.32
C GLY A 170 6.97 -28.14 -28.80
N LYS A 171 7.54 -27.16 -28.10
CA LYS A 171 8.85 -27.26 -27.46
C LYS A 171 8.72 -27.70 -26.01
N LYS A 172 9.55 -28.64 -25.57
CA LYS A 172 9.63 -29.12 -24.21
C LYS A 172 10.27 -28.03 -23.33
N ILE A 173 9.65 -27.77 -22.19
CA ILE A 173 10.18 -26.86 -21.15
C ILE A 173 10.63 -27.70 -19.96
N GLU A 174 11.85 -27.47 -19.49
CA GLU A 174 12.35 -28.05 -18.25
C GLU A 174 11.69 -27.39 -17.06
N THR A 175 11.09 -28.18 -16.19
CA THR A 175 10.46 -27.72 -14.96
C THR A 175 11.14 -28.41 -13.77
N HIS A 176 11.38 -27.65 -12.71
CA HIS A 176 12.05 -28.16 -11.48
C HIS A 176 11.22 -29.18 -10.69
N LYS A 177 9.96 -29.41 -11.03
CA LYS A 177 9.06 -30.36 -10.37
C LYS A 177 8.33 -31.22 -11.38
N ASN A 178 8.18 -32.53 -11.10
CA ASN A 178 7.28 -33.41 -11.80
C ASN A 178 5.84 -32.93 -11.61
N ILE A 179 5.24 -32.42 -12.65
CA ILE A 179 3.88 -31.90 -12.64
C ILE A 179 2.93 -33.08 -12.84
N LYS A 180 2.15 -33.42 -11.82
CA LYS A 180 1.09 -34.42 -11.95
C LYS A 180 -0.03 -33.84 -12.82
N LYS A 181 -0.49 -34.62 -13.81
CA LYS A 181 -1.62 -34.28 -14.63
C LYS A 181 -2.87 -34.30 -13.75
N ASN A 182 -3.41 -33.14 -13.44
CA ASN A 182 -4.78 -33.03 -12.95
C ASN A 182 -5.72 -32.94 -14.17
N SER A 183 -6.94 -33.41 -14.04
CA SER A 183 -7.98 -33.47 -15.09
C SER A 183 -8.53 -32.07 -15.50
N PHE A 184 -7.70 -31.05 -15.54
CA PHE A 184 -8.11 -29.71 -15.95
C PHE A 184 -8.13 -29.59 -17.48
N THR A 185 -9.17 -28.91 -17.97
CA THR A 185 -9.37 -28.66 -19.40
C THR A 185 -8.42 -27.61 -19.99
N LYS A 186 -7.86 -26.74 -19.14
CA LYS A 186 -6.93 -25.68 -19.54
C LYS A 186 -5.72 -25.65 -18.58
N THR A 187 -4.51 -25.64 -19.14
CA THR A 187 -3.27 -25.60 -18.38
C THR A 187 -2.45 -24.41 -18.88
N GLU A 188 -1.90 -23.65 -17.95
CA GLU A 188 -1.10 -22.46 -18.22
C GLU A 188 0.22 -22.52 -17.46
N ILE A 189 1.28 -21.92 -18.01
CA ILE A 189 2.56 -21.74 -17.35
C ILE A 189 2.82 -20.25 -17.15
N GLY A 190 3.24 -19.87 -15.94
CA GLY A 190 3.68 -18.53 -15.64
C GLY A 190 5.19 -18.41 -15.76
N ILE A 191 5.65 -17.37 -16.47
CA ILE A 191 7.07 -17.06 -16.69
C ILE A 191 7.30 -15.59 -16.36
N ARG A 192 8.30 -15.33 -15.52
CA ARG A 192 8.79 -13.98 -15.21
C ARG A 192 10.09 -13.69 -15.93
#